data_aaed4d93d2e513d34b0a0b2095700355
#
_entry.id   aaed4d93d2e513d34b0a0b2095700355
#
_cell.length_a   1.000
_cell.length_b   1.000
_cell.length_c   1.000
_cell.angle_alpha   90.00
_cell.angle_beta   90.00
_cell.angle_gamma   90.00
#
_symmetry.space_group_name_H-M   'P 1'
#
loop_
_entity.id
_entity.type
_entity.pdbx_description
1 polymer ?
#
loop_
_entity_poly.entity_id
_entity_poly.type
_entity_poly.pdbx_seq_one_letter_code
_entity_poly.pdbx_strand_id
1 'polypeptide(L)'
;GGGAFFDQGLPMVDLAMWLADFPAPLRVWAHMDRPRGTAVEESALVTLECESGIAFTFDISWAYVGYEERWWFETLSSRGSARLAPLRVVKELNGKPTDVSPGGAATRENSFNQSYRAELAHFLSVVREETPYEAPSDQVILHKVIEAAYKSADEGKEVKL
;
A
#
# COMPACT_ATOMS: atom_id res chain seq x y z
N GLY A 1 -11.77 -15.98 -6.64
CA GLY A 1 -11.24 -14.83 -5.96
C GLY A 1 -9.98 -15.17 -5.18
N GLY A 2 -9.16 -14.20 -4.87
CA GLY A 2 -8.01 -14.35 -4.02
C GLY A 2 -8.34 -14.29 -2.54
N GLY A 3 -7.34 -14.48 -1.68
CA GLY A 3 -7.47 -14.38 -0.25
C GLY A 3 -7.16 -12.98 0.29
N ALA A 4 -6.71 -12.91 1.54
CA ALA A 4 -6.47 -11.67 2.25
C ALA A 4 -5.46 -10.75 1.54
N PHE A 5 -4.42 -11.32 0.93
CA PHE A 5 -3.42 -10.52 0.23
C PHE A 5 -3.97 -9.91 -1.07
N PHE A 6 -4.80 -10.64 -1.81
CA PHE A 6 -5.42 -10.07 -3.01
C PHE A 6 -6.46 -9.01 -2.65
N ASP A 7 -7.24 -9.22 -1.61
CA ASP A 7 -8.33 -8.33 -1.19
C ASP A 7 -7.81 -7.04 -0.52
N GLN A 8 -7.00 -7.17 0.51
CA GLN A 8 -6.50 -6.04 1.30
C GLN A 8 -5.06 -5.65 0.95
N GLY A 9 -4.26 -6.60 0.50
CA GLY A 9 -2.86 -6.35 0.14
C GLY A 9 -2.71 -5.56 -1.15
N LEU A 10 -3.51 -5.84 -2.19
CA LEU A 10 -3.41 -5.14 -3.46
C LEU A 10 -3.55 -3.61 -3.30
N PRO A 11 -4.56 -3.06 -2.60
CA PRO A 11 -4.65 -1.62 -2.34
C PRO A 11 -3.47 -1.07 -1.52
N MET A 12 -2.89 -1.88 -0.62
CA MET A 12 -1.73 -1.47 0.17
C MET A 12 -0.46 -1.42 -0.67
N VAL A 13 -0.26 -2.39 -1.56
CA VAL A 13 0.84 -2.38 -2.53
C VAL A 13 0.73 -1.18 -3.45
N ASP A 14 -0.47 -0.87 -3.96
CA ASP A 14 -0.72 0.29 -4.80
C ASP A 14 -0.36 1.59 -4.07
N LEU A 15 -0.88 1.79 -2.86
CA LEU A 15 -0.58 2.97 -2.05
C LEU A 15 0.93 3.12 -1.79
N ALA A 16 1.61 2.03 -1.46
CA ALA A 16 3.04 2.05 -1.16
C ALA A 16 3.88 2.39 -2.40
N MET A 17 3.57 1.76 -3.53
CA MET A 17 4.22 2.00 -4.82
C MET A 17 3.97 3.43 -5.30
N TRP A 18 2.72 3.90 -5.22
CA TRP A 18 2.36 5.27 -5.59
C TRP A 18 3.10 6.32 -4.75
N LEU A 19 3.18 6.15 -3.44
CA LEU A 19 3.92 7.07 -2.55
C LEU A 19 5.42 7.10 -2.83
N ALA A 20 5.96 6.05 -3.40
CA ALA A 20 7.36 5.94 -3.77
C ALA A 20 7.64 6.22 -5.26
N ASP A 21 6.63 6.73 -6.00
CA ASP A 21 6.73 7.02 -7.44
C ASP A 21 6.98 5.76 -8.31
N PHE A 22 6.33 4.65 -7.98
CA PHE A 22 6.39 3.37 -8.70
C PHE A 22 7.80 2.88 -9.03
N PRO A 23 8.68 2.69 -8.02
CA PRO A 23 10.02 2.18 -8.27
C PRO A 23 9.96 0.78 -8.86
N ALA A 24 10.87 0.44 -9.79
CA ALA A 24 10.87 -0.86 -10.43
C ALA A 24 11.07 -1.98 -9.38
N PRO A 25 10.16 -2.96 -9.31
CA PRO A 25 10.27 -4.07 -8.38
C PRO A 25 11.37 -5.04 -8.84
N LEU A 26 12.19 -5.51 -7.90
CA LEU A 26 13.32 -6.41 -8.18
C LEU A 26 13.02 -7.84 -7.72
N ARG A 27 12.45 -7.98 -6.52
CA ARG A 27 12.20 -9.28 -5.92
C ARG A 27 11.15 -9.22 -4.83
N VAL A 28 10.45 -10.33 -4.67
CA VAL A 28 9.41 -10.53 -3.66
C VAL A 28 9.73 -11.80 -2.87
N TRP A 29 9.57 -11.71 -1.56
CA TRP A 29 9.45 -12.86 -0.68
C TRP A 29 8.10 -12.80 0.04
N ALA A 30 7.42 -13.94 0.14
CA ALA A 30 6.13 -14.00 0.80
C ALA A 30 5.96 -15.28 1.63
N HIS A 31 5.25 -15.14 2.74
CA HIS A 31 4.69 -16.23 3.52
C HIS A 31 3.19 -16.03 3.63
N MET A 32 2.41 -17.05 3.31
CA MET A 32 0.95 -17.02 3.35
C MET A 32 0.42 -18.20 4.16
N ASP A 33 -0.57 -17.96 5.00
CA ASP A 33 -1.11 -18.97 5.91
C ASP A 33 -2.64 -19.01 5.88
N ARG A 34 -3.18 -20.17 6.27
CA ARG A 34 -4.61 -20.49 6.34
C ARG A 34 -4.97 -21.03 7.71
N PRO A 35 -4.88 -20.20 8.77
CA PRO A 35 -4.99 -20.69 10.16
C PRO A 35 -6.34 -21.34 10.46
N ARG A 36 -7.40 -21.01 9.71
CA ARG A 36 -8.73 -21.63 9.86
C ARG A 36 -9.03 -22.69 8.79
N GLY A 37 -8.05 -23.00 7.93
CA GLY A 37 -8.17 -24.05 6.91
C GLY A 37 -9.07 -23.70 5.73
N THR A 38 -9.19 -22.42 5.39
CA THR A 38 -9.96 -21.94 4.23
C THR A 38 -9.27 -22.29 2.90
N ALA A 39 -10.02 -22.17 1.80
CA ALA A 39 -9.49 -22.47 0.46
C ALA A 39 -8.45 -21.42 -0.04
N VAL A 40 -8.46 -20.23 0.55
CA VAL A 40 -7.55 -19.12 0.23
C VAL A 40 -6.77 -18.70 1.48
N GLU A 41 -5.70 -17.95 1.30
CA GLU A 41 -4.92 -17.44 2.42
C GLU A 41 -5.73 -16.41 3.24
N GLU A 42 -5.58 -16.47 4.54
CA GLU A 42 -6.22 -15.58 5.51
C GLU A 42 -5.23 -14.60 6.13
N SER A 43 -3.94 -14.89 5.97
CA SER A 43 -2.87 -13.98 6.34
C SER A 43 -1.70 -14.08 5.36
N ALA A 44 -0.99 -12.96 5.22
CA ALA A 44 0.17 -12.84 4.35
C ALA A 44 1.17 -11.88 4.95
N LEU A 45 2.43 -12.29 4.99
CA LEU A 45 3.58 -11.43 5.21
C LEU A 45 4.37 -11.37 3.91
N VAL A 46 4.48 -10.18 3.32
CA VAL A 46 5.13 -10.00 2.02
C VAL A 46 6.19 -8.91 2.12
N THR A 47 7.38 -9.19 1.61
CA THR A 47 8.45 -8.20 1.45
C THR A 47 8.72 -7.99 -0.02
N LEU A 48 8.67 -6.74 -0.47
CA LEU A 48 8.98 -6.31 -1.81
C LEU A 48 10.22 -5.42 -1.77
N GLU A 49 11.24 -5.78 -2.52
CA GLU A 49 12.43 -4.95 -2.74
C GLU A 49 12.37 -4.34 -4.14
N CYS A 50 12.63 -3.03 -4.22
CA CYS A 50 12.65 -2.26 -5.45
C CYS A 50 14.03 -1.65 -5.70
N GLU A 51 14.19 -1.08 -6.89
CA GLU A 51 15.38 -0.27 -7.23
C GLU A 51 15.61 0.86 -6.21
N SER A 52 16.82 1.42 -6.22
CA SER A 52 17.22 2.51 -5.33
C SER A 52 17.20 2.16 -3.83
N GLY A 53 17.15 0.86 -3.47
CA GLY A 53 17.17 0.40 -2.09
C GLY A 53 15.86 0.62 -1.34
N ILE A 54 14.78 0.84 -2.06
CA ILE A 54 13.44 0.94 -1.46
C ILE A 54 12.93 -0.48 -1.17
N ALA A 55 12.40 -0.68 0.02
CA ALA A 55 11.77 -1.94 0.42
C ALA A 55 10.46 -1.69 1.16
N PHE A 56 9.50 -2.56 0.91
CA PHE A 56 8.20 -2.54 1.56
C PHE A 56 7.96 -3.87 2.29
N THR A 57 7.25 -3.80 3.40
CA THR A 57 6.73 -4.98 4.11
C THR A 57 5.23 -4.80 4.31
N PHE A 58 4.48 -5.82 3.91
CA PHE A 58 3.03 -5.87 4.05
C PHE A 58 2.67 -7.00 5.01
N ASP A 59 1.94 -6.68 6.06
CA ASP A 59 1.42 -7.62 7.04
C ASP A 59 -0.11 -7.54 7.01
N ILE A 60 -0.74 -8.53 6.40
CA ILE A 60 -2.17 -8.56 6.11
C ILE A 60 -2.78 -9.77 6.80
N SER A 61 -3.89 -9.59 7.51
CA SER A 61 -4.57 -10.73 8.14
C SER A 61 -6.07 -10.49 8.32
N TRP A 62 -6.88 -11.38 7.77
CA TRP A 62 -8.29 -11.52 8.13
C TRP A 62 -8.51 -12.29 9.43
N ALA A 63 -7.48 -13.03 9.87
CA ALA A 63 -7.54 -13.85 11.08
C ALA A 63 -7.15 -13.08 12.34
N TYR A 64 -6.89 -11.78 12.23
CA TYR A 64 -6.57 -10.94 13.38
C TYR A 64 -7.75 -10.91 14.37
N VAL A 65 -7.44 -11.17 15.64
CA VAL A 65 -8.39 -11.09 16.75
C VAL A 65 -7.98 -9.95 17.66
N GLY A 66 -8.77 -8.89 17.70
CA GLY A 66 -8.54 -7.71 18.52
C GLY A 66 -9.84 -6.95 18.80
N TYR A 67 -9.77 -5.93 19.64
CA TYR A 67 -10.95 -5.12 19.99
C TYR A 67 -11.39 -4.19 18.85
N GLU A 68 -10.46 -3.83 17.96
CA GLU A 68 -10.67 -2.90 16.84
C GLU A 68 -9.91 -3.41 15.62
N GLU A 69 -10.35 -3.01 14.43
CA GLU A 69 -9.60 -3.20 13.21
C GLU A 69 -8.25 -2.50 13.32
N ARG A 70 -7.20 -3.16 12.85
CA ARG A 70 -5.85 -2.62 12.81
C ARG A 70 -5.48 -2.25 11.39
N TRP A 71 -5.34 -0.95 11.15
CA TRP A 71 -4.85 -0.45 9.89
C TRP A 71 -3.82 0.66 10.17
N TRP A 72 -2.65 0.53 9.57
CA TRP A 72 -1.62 1.58 9.60
C TRP A 72 -0.74 1.48 8.37
N PHE A 73 -0.15 2.59 8.00
CA PHE A 73 0.88 2.69 7.00
C PHE A 73 1.97 3.60 7.54
N GLU A 74 3.23 3.18 7.45
CA GLU A 74 4.35 3.95 7.93
C GLU A 74 5.48 3.93 6.89
N THR A 75 6.10 5.09 6.66
CA THR A 75 7.30 5.24 5.84
C THR A 75 8.45 5.72 6.69
N LEU A 76 9.62 5.13 6.47
CA LEU A 76 10.88 5.51 7.09
C LEU A 76 11.85 5.95 6.00
N SER A 77 12.51 7.09 6.21
CA SER A 77 13.51 7.59 5.31
C SER A 77 14.70 8.18 6.08
N SER A 78 15.80 8.47 5.36
CA SER A 78 17.00 9.04 5.97
C SER A 78 16.79 10.40 6.63
N ARG A 79 15.70 11.12 6.32
CA ARG A 79 15.43 12.47 6.81
C ARG A 79 14.09 12.61 7.54
N GLY A 80 13.42 11.53 7.80
CA GLY A 80 12.15 11.58 8.50
C GLY A 80 11.30 10.33 8.35
N SER A 81 10.08 10.42 8.86
CA SER A 81 9.07 9.38 8.78
C SER A 81 7.70 9.98 8.54
N ALA A 82 6.81 9.20 7.97
CA ALA A 82 5.40 9.55 7.89
C ALA A 82 4.55 8.32 8.18
N ARG A 83 3.39 8.54 8.79
CA ARG A 83 2.39 7.48 9.00
C ARG A 83 0.99 7.99 8.71
N LEU A 84 0.13 7.06 8.33
CA LEU A 84 -1.30 7.29 8.17
C LEU A 84 -2.09 6.65 9.30
N ALA A 85 -3.23 7.25 9.56
CA ALA A 85 -4.23 6.91 10.55
C ALA A 85 -3.77 7.09 12.00
N PRO A 86 -3.62 8.33 12.49
CA PRO A 86 -3.74 9.62 11.79
C PRO A 86 -2.49 10.01 11.01
N LEU A 87 -2.63 10.90 10.01
CA LEU A 87 -1.49 11.42 9.27
C LEU A 87 -0.55 12.18 10.20
N ARG A 88 0.70 11.73 10.24
CA ARG A 88 1.78 12.38 10.95
C ARG A 88 3.04 12.36 10.11
N VAL A 89 3.69 13.52 9.99
CA VAL A 89 4.95 13.66 9.27
C VAL A 89 6.00 14.28 10.19
N VAL A 90 7.12 13.58 10.36
CA VAL A 90 8.26 14.05 11.15
C VAL A 90 9.44 14.19 10.22
N LYS A 91 10.11 15.35 10.25
CA LYS A 91 11.36 15.61 9.51
C LYS A 91 12.47 15.98 10.47
N GLU A 92 13.72 15.65 10.08
CA GLU A 92 14.87 16.19 10.75
C GLU A 92 15.12 17.63 10.29
N LEU A 93 15.03 18.58 11.22
CA LEU A 93 15.37 19.99 10.99
C LEU A 93 16.44 20.40 12.01
N ASN A 94 17.60 20.84 11.52
CA ASN A 94 18.73 21.24 12.36
C ASN A 94 19.15 20.16 13.38
N GLY A 95 19.18 18.88 12.94
CA GLY A 95 19.56 17.76 13.78
C GLY A 95 18.50 17.33 14.82
N LYS A 96 17.27 17.84 14.71
CA LYS A 96 16.18 17.50 15.65
C LYS A 96 14.93 16.98 14.89
N PRO A 97 14.29 15.93 15.39
CA PRO A 97 13.01 15.49 14.86
C PRO A 97 11.95 16.56 15.12
N THR A 98 11.31 17.04 14.07
CA THR A 98 10.31 18.11 14.11
C THR A 98 9.04 17.62 13.44
N ASP A 99 7.91 17.76 14.12
CA ASP A 99 6.59 17.48 13.56
C ASP A 99 6.23 18.57 12.54
N VAL A 100 6.09 18.15 11.28
CA VAL A 100 5.70 19.01 10.16
C VAL A 100 4.39 18.53 9.53
N SER A 101 3.60 17.79 10.27
CA SER A 101 2.30 17.33 9.83
C SER A 101 1.47 18.50 9.32
N PRO A 102 0.77 18.36 8.19
CA PRO A 102 -0.12 19.40 7.71
C PRO A 102 -1.18 19.67 8.77
N GLY A 103 -1.29 20.91 9.19
CA GLY A 103 -2.37 21.35 10.10
C GLY A 103 -3.69 21.14 9.38
N GLY A 104 -4.37 20.04 9.63
CA GLY A 104 -5.68 19.79 9.07
C GLY A 104 -6.67 20.75 9.71
N ALA A 105 -7.25 21.65 8.94
CA ALA A 105 -8.56 22.17 9.32
C ALA A 105 -9.46 20.93 9.46
N ALA A 106 -10.00 20.72 10.65
CA ALA A 106 -10.95 19.64 10.89
C ALA A 106 -12.13 19.85 9.94
N THR A 107 -12.07 19.20 8.79
CA THR A 107 -13.20 19.18 7.88
C THR A 107 -14.28 18.33 8.55
N ARG A 108 -15.50 18.83 8.60
CA ARG A 108 -16.66 18.11 9.13
C ARG A 108 -16.98 16.86 8.27
N GLU A 109 -16.37 16.75 7.10
CA GLU A 109 -16.60 15.69 6.15
C GLU A 109 -15.62 14.54 6.42
N ASN A 110 -16.14 13.32 6.41
CA ASN A 110 -15.35 12.10 6.50
C ASN A 110 -14.38 12.03 5.29
N SER A 111 -13.09 11.81 5.55
CA SER A 111 -12.04 11.69 4.54
C SER A 111 -12.36 10.63 3.47
N PHE A 112 -13.07 9.57 3.85
CA PHE A 112 -13.54 8.52 2.94
C PHE A 112 -14.52 9.09 1.89
N ASN A 113 -15.50 9.89 2.30
CA ASN A 113 -16.43 10.54 1.38
C ASN A 113 -15.74 11.57 0.47
N GLN A 114 -14.70 12.25 0.99
CA GLN A 114 -13.90 13.16 0.19
C GLN A 114 -13.12 12.44 -0.91
N SER A 115 -12.54 11.26 -0.61
CA SER A 115 -11.78 10.48 -1.61
C SER A 115 -12.68 10.02 -2.75
N TYR A 116 -13.85 9.47 -2.47
CA TYR A 116 -14.83 9.07 -3.49
C TYR A 116 -15.31 10.25 -4.34
N ARG A 117 -15.53 11.40 -3.71
CA ARG A 117 -15.92 12.61 -4.45
C ARG A 117 -14.82 13.09 -5.38
N ALA A 118 -13.56 13.05 -4.93
CA ALA A 118 -12.41 13.43 -5.75
C ALA A 118 -12.22 12.46 -6.91
N GLU A 119 -12.31 11.16 -6.68
CA GLU A 119 -12.25 10.12 -7.70
C GLU A 119 -13.34 10.32 -8.77
N LEU A 120 -14.59 10.48 -8.34
CA LEU A 120 -15.71 10.69 -9.27
C LEU A 120 -15.57 12.01 -10.05
N ALA A 121 -15.10 13.08 -9.42
CA ALA A 121 -14.86 14.36 -10.10
C ALA A 121 -13.77 14.22 -11.15
N HIS A 122 -12.67 13.53 -10.85
CA HIS A 122 -11.60 13.23 -11.81
C HIS A 122 -12.13 12.37 -12.97
N PHE A 123 -12.83 11.29 -12.69
CA PHE A 123 -13.44 10.44 -13.71
C PHE A 123 -14.33 11.24 -14.66
N LEU A 124 -15.20 12.10 -14.12
CA LEU A 124 -16.09 12.93 -14.93
C LEU A 124 -15.32 13.97 -15.77
N SER A 125 -14.22 14.52 -15.26
CA SER A 125 -13.37 15.45 -16.02
C SER A 125 -12.69 14.76 -17.22
N VAL A 126 -12.27 13.51 -17.06
CA VAL A 126 -11.73 12.69 -18.15
C VAL A 126 -12.81 12.38 -19.19
N VAL A 127 -14.01 11.96 -18.74
CA VAL A 127 -15.14 11.67 -19.65
C VAL A 127 -15.57 12.90 -20.45
N ARG A 128 -15.42 14.10 -19.88
CA ARG A 128 -15.72 15.39 -20.55
C ARG A 128 -14.57 15.94 -21.37
N GLU A 129 -13.46 15.20 -21.47
CA GLU A 129 -12.25 15.64 -22.16
C GLU A 129 -11.60 16.91 -21.57
N GLU A 130 -11.94 17.27 -20.33
CA GLU A 130 -11.34 18.38 -19.58
C GLU A 130 -9.96 17.99 -19.02
N THR A 131 -9.72 16.69 -18.81
CA THR A 131 -8.45 16.09 -18.37
C THR A 131 -8.08 14.98 -19.35
N PRO A 132 -6.81 14.88 -19.80
CA PRO A 132 -6.36 13.78 -20.65
C PRO A 132 -6.54 12.42 -19.96
N TYR A 133 -6.95 11.41 -20.75
CA TYR A 133 -6.93 10.03 -20.28
C TYR A 133 -5.50 9.50 -20.24
N GLU A 134 -5.09 8.98 -19.12
CA GLU A 134 -3.84 8.24 -18.93
C GLU A 134 -4.14 6.76 -18.70
N ALA A 135 -3.54 5.90 -19.53
CA ALA A 135 -3.71 4.47 -19.34
C ALA A 135 -3.00 4.01 -18.06
N PRO A 136 -3.65 3.21 -17.19
CA PRO A 136 -3.10 2.77 -15.89
C PRO A 136 -2.04 1.67 -16.10
N SER A 137 -0.93 1.98 -16.74
CA SER A 137 0.16 1.05 -17.06
C SER A 137 0.89 0.54 -15.81
N ASP A 138 0.92 1.33 -14.75
CA ASP A 138 1.41 1.01 -13.42
C ASP A 138 0.65 -0.14 -12.76
N GLN A 139 -0.64 -0.30 -13.06
CA GLN A 139 -1.45 -1.42 -12.56
C GLN A 139 -0.92 -2.78 -13.03
N VAL A 140 -0.27 -2.85 -14.18
CA VAL A 140 0.39 -4.08 -14.65
C VAL A 140 1.54 -4.49 -13.72
N ILE A 141 2.26 -3.52 -13.19
CA ILE A 141 3.36 -3.75 -12.23
C ILE A 141 2.80 -4.33 -10.92
N LEU A 142 1.69 -3.79 -10.43
CA LEU A 142 1.05 -4.28 -9.21
C LEU A 142 0.63 -5.75 -9.35
N HIS A 143 0.00 -6.12 -10.46
CA HIS A 143 -0.40 -7.50 -10.71
C HIS A 143 0.80 -8.46 -10.78
N LYS A 144 1.92 -8.04 -11.37
CA LYS A 144 3.16 -8.82 -11.35
C LYS A 144 3.69 -9.04 -9.95
N VAL A 145 3.65 -8.02 -9.09
CA VAL A 145 4.05 -8.14 -7.68
C VAL A 145 3.15 -9.12 -6.93
N ILE A 146 1.84 -9.03 -7.13
CA ILE A 146 0.88 -9.96 -6.51
C ILE A 146 1.14 -11.41 -6.98
N GLU A 147 1.30 -11.65 -8.28
CA GLU A 147 1.60 -12.96 -8.82
C GLU A 147 2.91 -13.53 -8.27
N ALA A 148 3.97 -12.71 -8.22
CA ALA A 148 5.25 -13.08 -7.65
C ALA A 148 5.17 -13.40 -6.16
N ALA A 149 4.32 -12.70 -5.40
CA ALA A 149 4.10 -12.99 -3.98
C ALA A 149 3.45 -14.38 -3.78
N TYR A 150 2.39 -14.69 -4.52
CA TYR A 150 1.79 -16.03 -4.46
C TYR A 150 2.78 -17.12 -4.86
N LYS A 151 3.52 -16.91 -5.95
CA LYS A 151 4.56 -17.85 -6.39
C LYS A 151 5.65 -18.02 -5.32
N SER A 152 6.09 -16.95 -4.68
CA SER A 152 7.07 -17.00 -3.59
C SER A 152 6.56 -17.82 -2.40
N ALA A 153 5.31 -17.63 -2.02
CA ALA A 153 4.69 -18.37 -0.93
C ALA A 153 4.56 -19.88 -1.25
N ASP A 154 4.18 -20.21 -2.48
CA ASP A 154 4.03 -21.61 -2.92
C ASP A 154 5.40 -22.33 -3.03
N GLU A 155 6.42 -21.64 -3.53
CA GLU A 155 7.77 -22.19 -3.69
C GLU A 155 8.64 -22.10 -2.43
N GLY A 156 8.22 -21.34 -1.42
CA GLY A 156 8.96 -21.12 -0.16
C GLY A 156 10.30 -20.37 -0.37
N LYS A 157 10.41 -19.57 -1.42
CA LYS A 157 11.63 -18.84 -1.77
C LYS A 157 11.34 -17.49 -2.42
N GLU A 158 12.37 -16.63 -2.47
CA GLU A 158 12.33 -15.38 -3.20
C GLU A 158 12.07 -15.58 -4.69
N VAL A 159 11.24 -14.70 -5.26
CA VAL A 159 10.96 -14.60 -6.70
C VAL A 159 11.50 -13.27 -7.22
N LYS A 160 12.28 -13.33 -8.30
CA LYS A 160 12.77 -12.13 -9.04
C LYS A 160 11.71 -11.70 -10.06
N LEU A 161 11.56 -10.39 -10.21
CA LEU A 161 10.64 -9.72 -11.13
C LEU A 161 11.36 -9.18 -12.35
#